data_868b58b33e00b60051f5ffe74e43c175
#
_entry.id   868b58b33e00b60051f5ffe74e43c175
#
_cell.length_a   1.000
_cell.length_b   1.000
_cell.length_c   1.000
_cell.angle_alpha   90.00
_cell.angle_beta   90.00
_cell.angle_gamma   90.00
#
_symmetry.space_group_name_H-M   'P 1'
#
loop_
_entity.id
_entity.type
_entity.pdbx_description
1 polymer ?
#
loop_
_entity_poly.entity_id
_entity_poly.type
_entity_poly.pdbx_seq_one_letter_code
_entity_poly.pdbx_strand_id
1 'polypeptide(L)'
;MPRWQDHASAIASGFLGDWLQARESPLAMPMQVRHQGRALDTRAPGVPDASGTIVFLIHGLTELESVWAYRDDPDNGYGPELAGALGGTPLALRYNTGLPVYRNGELMAEELETLLENWPVPVENLILIGHSMGGLLIRAACHSGRQNGHQWCRSVGSCVYIGSPHDGSWLARGAHRVAEHLTAMPKDYLRVAGEFIDLRSEGIRNLSRGEVTPPDVEEPPLLPGADHYVVSGLLARNQAHPVNTLFGDALVQEPSARGDERSGWVLTDIANFPGIHHIRLAHEPTVARQLKEWLT
;
A
#
# COMPACT_ATOMS: atom_id res chain seq x y z
N MET A 1 -2.28 -15.12 13.21
CA MET A 1 -1.16 -14.14 13.34
C MET A 1 0.01 -14.61 12.51
N PRO A 2 0.71 -13.74 11.76
CA PRO A 2 1.95 -14.08 11.10
C PRO A 2 2.98 -14.57 12.13
N ARG A 3 3.79 -15.55 11.75
CA ARG A 3 4.88 -16.02 12.61
C ARG A 3 5.96 -14.92 12.69
N TRP A 4 6.74 -14.87 13.77
CA TRP A 4 7.88 -13.94 13.88
C TRP A 4 8.84 -14.02 12.66
N GLN A 5 8.95 -15.21 12.06
CA GLN A 5 9.72 -15.46 10.84
C GLN A 5 9.19 -14.68 9.64
N ASP A 6 7.86 -14.50 9.52
CA ASP A 6 7.24 -13.74 8.45
C ASP A 6 7.61 -12.25 8.56
N HIS A 7 7.62 -11.70 9.77
CA HIS A 7 8.05 -10.32 10.01
C HIS A 7 9.54 -10.11 9.73
N ALA A 8 10.39 -11.06 10.13
CA ALA A 8 11.81 -11.01 9.81
C ALA A 8 12.05 -11.07 8.30
N SER A 9 11.30 -11.91 7.58
CA SER A 9 11.35 -11.99 6.13
C SER A 9 10.85 -10.71 5.46
N ALA A 10 9.80 -10.06 5.98
CA ALA A 10 9.29 -8.80 5.44
C ALA A 10 10.32 -7.67 5.56
N ILE A 11 11.02 -7.60 6.70
CA ILE A 11 12.08 -6.63 6.92
C ILE A 11 13.27 -6.90 5.99
N ALA A 12 13.75 -8.15 5.94
CA ALA A 12 14.84 -8.54 5.04
C ALA A 12 14.47 -8.27 3.58
N SER A 13 13.22 -8.53 3.21
CA SER A 13 12.69 -8.25 1.88
C SER A 13 12.69 -6.76 1.55
N GLY A 14 12.31 -5.89 2.49
CA GLY A 14 12.32 -4.44 2.28
C GLY A 14 13.70 -3.88 1.96
N PHE A 15 14.76 -4.40 2.58
CA PHE A 15 16.14 -3.90 2.39
C PHE A 15 16.93 -4.64 1.32
N LEU A 16 16.71 -5.93 1.15
CA LEU A 16 17.51 -6.82 0.31
C LEU A 16 16.66 -7.59 -0.71
N GLY A 17 15.39 -7.23 -0.86
CA GLY A 17 14.44 -8.01 -1.64
C GLY A 17 14.80 -8.13 -3.12
N ASP A 18 15.31 -7.07 -3.73
CA ASP A 18 15.84 -7.05 -5.09
C ASP A 18 17.07 -7.96 -5.23
N TRP A 19 18.00 -7.91 -4.27
CA TRP A 19 19.18 -8.75 -4.22
C TRP A 19 18.83 -10.25 -3.99
N LEU A 20 17.86 -10.53 -3.11
CA LEU A 20 17.36 -11.88 -2.87
C LEU A 20 16.68 -12.45 -4.11
N GLN A 21 15.86 -11.66 -4.77
CA GLN A 21 15.14 -12.03 -5.99
C GLN A 21 16.12 -12.32 -7.14
N ALA A 22 17.11 -11.44 -7.34
CA ALA A 22 18.11 -11.62 -8.41
C ALA A 22 18.95 -12.90 -8.25
N ARG A 23 19.00 -13.47 -7.05
CA ARG A 23 19.72 -14.72 -6.74
C ARG A 23 18.80 -15.93 -6.57
N GLU A 24 17.53 -15.79 -6.93
CA GLU A 24 16.53 -16.85 -6.77
C GLU A 24 16.55 -17.46 -5.34
N SER A 25 16.80 -16.59 -4.36
CA SER A 25 16.92 -17.02 -2.97
C SER A 25 15.58 -17.58 -2.47
N PRO A 26 15.58 -18.71 -1.75
CA PRO A 26 14.37 -19.23 -1.12
C PRO A 26 13.82 -18.30 -0.02
N LEU A 27 14.57 -17.23 0.34
CA LEU A 27 14.15 -16.19 1.27
C LEU A 27 13.46 -15.03 0.54
N ALA A 28 13.47 -14.99 -0.79
CA ALA A 28 12.72 -13.99 -1.55
C ALA A 28 11.22 -14.18 -1.31
N MET A 29 10.54 -13.09 -0.97
CA MET A 29 9.11 -13.10 -0.70
C MET A 29 8.34 -13.09 -2.03
N PRO A 30 7.59 -14.14 -2.39
CA PRO A 30 6.77 -14.11 -3.59
C PRO A 30 5.55 -13.19 -3.38
N MET A 31 5.04 -12.63 -4.47
CA MET A 31 3.75 -11.97 -4.44
C MET A 31 2.65 -13.00 -4.23
N GLN A 32 1.71 -12.71 -3.35
CA GLN A 32 0.60 -13.59 -2.98
C GLN A 32 -0.64 -12.77 -2.64
N VAL A 33 -1.75 -13.11 -3.25
CA VAL A 33 -3.06 -12.70 -2.74
C VAL A 33 -3.38 -13.53 -1.49
N ARG A 34 -3.92 -12.89 -0.47
CA ARG A 34 -4.24 -13.52 0.82
C ARG A 34 -5.71 -13.32 1.14
N HIS A 35 -6.34 -14.39 1.60
CA HIS A 35 -7.69 -14.38 2.15
C HIS A 35 -7.71 -15.02 3.53
N GLN A 36 -8.24 -14.34 4.54
CA GLN A 36 -8.27 -14.82 5.94
C GLN A 36 -6.89 -15.32 6.43
N GLY A 37 -5.83 -14.58 6.12
CA GLY A 37 -4.46 -14.90 6.53
C GLY A 37 -3.80 -16.06 5.78
N ARG A 38 -4.44 -16.66 4.76
CA ARG A 38 -3.91 -17.75 3.94
C ARG A 38 -3.63 -17.29 2.53
N ALA A 39 -2.61 -17.87 1.88
CA ALA A 39 -2.39 -17.65 0.46
C ALA A 39 -3.58 -18.21 -0.34
N LEU A 40 -4.04 -17.40 -1.30
CA LEU A 40 -5.11 -17.76 -2.22
C LEU A 40 -4.48 -18.13 -3.57
N ASP A 41 -4.93 -19.23 -4.16
CA ASP A 41 -4.59 -19.54 -5.55
C ASP A 41 -5.48 -18.68 -6.47
N THR A 42 -4.90 -17.70 -7.15
CA THR A 42 -5.63 -16.78 -8.04
C THR A 42 -6.20 -17.45 -9.29
N ARG A 43 -5.69 -18.64 -9.65
CA ARG A 43 -6.21 -19.44 -10.77
C ARG A 43 -7.39 -20.32 -10.38
N ALA A 44 -7.55 -20.58 -9.09
CA ALA A 44 -8.65 -21.40 -8.56
C ALA A 44 -9.07 -20.87 -7.18
N PRO A 45 -9.55 -19.62 -7.08
CA PRO A 45 -9.88 -18.99 -5.82
C PRO A 45 -11.08 -19.67 -5.17
N GLY A 46 -10.80 -20.59 -4.24
CA GLY A 46 -11.83 -21.32 -3.48
C GLY A 46 -12.39 -20.46 -2.36
N VAL A 47 -13.13 -19.41 -2.68
CA VAL A 47 -13.81 -18.52 -1.72
C VAL A 47 -15.31 -18.82 -1.74
N PRO A 48 -15.85 -19.55 -0.74
CA PRO A 48 -17.24 -20.03 -0.77
C PRO A 48 -18.29 -18.92 -0.86
N ASP A 49 -18.05 -17.82 -0.13
CA ASP A 49 -18.95 -16.66 -0.05
C ASP A 49 -18.40 -15.47 -0.81
N ALA A 50 -17.84 -15.72 -2.03
CA ALA A 50 -17.28 -14.69 -2.86
C ALA A 50 -18.33 -13.66 -3.26
N SER A 51 -18.02 -12.38 -3.07
CA SER A 51 -18.85 -11.24 -3.47
C SER A 51 -18.38 -10.62 -4.78
N GLY A 52 -19.28 -9.97 -5.52
CA GLY A 52 -18.94 -9.11 -6.64
C GLY A 52 -18.23 -7.81 -6.23
N THR A 53 -18.19 -7.49 -4.93
CA THR A 53 -17.37 -6.41 -4.37
C THR A 53 -16.15 -6.99 -3.66
N ILE A 54 -14.96 -6.51 -4.02
CA ILE A 54 -13.69 -6.92 -3.40
C ILE A 54 -13.05 -5.70 -2.72
N VAL A 55 -12.71 -5.84 -1.44
CA VAL A 55 -11.87 -4.88 -0.70
C VAL A 55 -10.44 -5.41 -0.66
N PHE A 56 -9.54 -4.82 -1.46
CA PHE A 56 -8.18 -5.29 -1.65
C PHE A 56 -7.19 -4.37 -0.94
N LEU A 57 -6.48 -4.91 0.06
CA LEU A 57 -5.61 -4.18 0.98
C LEU A 57 -4.14 -4.40 0.64
N ILE A 58 -3.36 -3.32 0.47
CA ILE A 58 -1.95 -3.34 0.07
C ILE A 58 -1.10 -2.63 1.12
N HIS A 59 -0.26 -3.38 1.82
CA HIS A 59 0.59 -2.88 2.90
C HIS A 59 1.78 -2.04 2.41
N GLY A 60 2.50 -1.38 3.33
CA GLY A 60 3.67 -0.56 3.06
C GLY A 60 5.00 -1.30 3.13
N LEU A 61 6.10 -0.52 3.06
CA LEU A 61 7.48 -1.00 3.15
C LEU A 61 7.70 -1.78 4.45
N THR A 62 8.32 -2.97 4.36
CA THR A 62 8.64 -3.87 5.48
C THR A 62 7.44 -4.36 6.30
N GLU A 63 6.25 -4.08 5.88
CA GLU A 63 5.00 -4.51 6.52
C GLU A 63 4.52 -5.86 5.97
N LEU A 64 3.46 -6.35 6.56
CA LEU A 64 2.67 -7.51 6.13
C LEU A 64 1.18 -7.15 6.19
N GLU A 65 0.33 -8.02 5.65
CA GLU A 65 -1.13 -7.86 5.72
C GLU A 65 -1.69 -7.71 7.13
N SER A 66 -0.94 -8.09 8.16
CA SER A 66 -1.33 -7.92 9.57
C SER A 66 -1.34 -6.47 10.04
N VAL A 67 -0.77 -5.52 9.29
CA VAL A 67 -0.81 -4.09 9.62
C VAL A 67 -2.25 -3.55 9.66
N TRP A 68 -3.16 -4.19 8.93
CA TRP A 68 -4.57 -3.81 8.82
C TRP A 68 -5.44 -4.24 10.00
N ALA A 69 -4.90 -5.10 10.89
CA ALA A 69 -5.60 -5.55 12.08
C ALA A 69 -5.55 -4.50 13.19
N TYR A 70 -6.64 -4.33 13.93
CA TYR A 70 -6.64 -3.44 15.08
C TYR A 70 -5.71 -3.95 16.18
N ARG A 71 -5.02 -3.00 16.85
CA ARG A 71 -4.05 -3.36 17.88
C ARG A 71 -4.67 -4.11 19.05
N ASP A 72 -5.88 -3.70 19.45
CA ASP A 72 -6.59 -4.23 20.62
C ASP A 72 -7.58 -5.35 20.24
N ASP A 73 -7.77 -5.59 18.93
CA ASP A 73 -8.63 -6.65 18.38
C ASP A 73 -7.98 -7.22 17.10
N PRO A 74 -6.98 -8.10 17.21
CA PRO A 74 -6.24 -8.62 16.06
C PRO A 74 -7.07 -9.51 15.11
N ASP A 75 -8.23 -9.96 15.52
CA ASP A 75 -9.13 -10.73 14.68
C ASP A 75 -10.04 -9.84 13.82
N ASN A 76 -10.00 -8.53 14.06
CA ASN A 76 -10.74 -7.51 13.33
C ASN A 76 -9.78 -6.45 12.76
N GLY A 77 -10.27 -5.61 11.85
CA GLY A 77 -9.50 -4.56 11.20
C GLY A 77 -10.17 -4.03 9.95
N TYR A 78 -9.45 -3.29 9.13
CA TYR A 78 -10.01 -2.65 7.94
C TYR A 78 -10.65 -3.64 6.97
N GLY A 79 -10.02 -4.79 6.72
CA GLY A 79 -10.56 -5.79 5.80
C GLY A 79 -11.94 -6.27 6.20
N PRO A 80 -12.10 -6.94 7.37
CA PRO A 80 -13.39 -7.41 7.83
C PRO A 80 -14.45 -6.31 8.01
N GLU A 81 -14.04 -5.13 8.55
CA GLU A 81 -14.99 -4.04 8.82
C GLU A 81 -15.54 -3.42 7.53
N LEU A 82 -14.67 -3.08 6.59
CA LEU A 82 -15.09 -2.46 5.31
C LEU A 82 -15.84 -3.47 4.44
N ALA A 83 -15.31 -4.70 4.32
CA ALA A 83 -15.98 -5.74 3.56
C ALA A 83 -17.37 -6.06 4.14
N GLY A 84 -17.50 -6.14 5.47
CA GLY A 84 -18.78 -6.33 6.11
C GLY A 84 -19.78 -5.20 5.85
N ALA A 85 -19.32 -3.95 5.82
CA ALA A 85 -20.17 -2.79 5.53
C ALA A 85 -20.63 -2.73 4.06
N LEU A 86 -19.78 -3.21 3.15
CA LEU A 86 -20.00 -3.17 1.70
C LEU A 86 -20.58 -4.47 1.13
N GLY A 87 -20.82 -5.48 1.97
CA GLY A 87 -21.19 -6.81 1.50
C GLY A 87 -20.13 -7.46 0.62
N GLY A 88 -18.86 -7.12 0.85
CA GLY A 88 -17.72 -7.48 0.01
C GLY A 88 -16.87 -8.63 0.56
N THR A 89 -15.89 -9.06 -0.22
CA THR A 89 -14.86 -10.03 0.18
C THR A 89 -13.55 -9.31 0.46
N PRO A 90 -12.97 -9.44 1.68
CA PRO A 90 -11.68 -8.82 1.99
C PRO A 90 -10.53 -9.70 1.48
N LEU A 91 -9.64 -9.08 0.73
CA LEU A 91 -8.38 -9.67 0.30
C LEU A 91 -7.21 -8.77 0.68
N ALA A 92 -6.02 -9.33 0.80
CA ALA A 92 -4.81 -8.56 1.05
C ALA A 92 -3.69 -9.04 0.14
N LEU A 93 -2.76 -8.14 -0.17
CA LEU A 93 -1.54 -8.46 -0.91
C LEU A 93 -0.38 -8.63 0.05
N ARG A 94 0.40 -9.70 -0.12
CA ARG A 94 1.75 -9.86 0.43
C ARG A 94 2.73 -9.81 -0.72
N TYR A 95 3.76 -8.99 -0.64
CA TYR A 95 4.70 -8.80 -1.74
C TYR A 95 6.11 -8.41 -1.25
N ASN A 96 7.09 -8.53 -2.13
CA ASN A 96 8.48 -8.15 -1.89
C ASN A 96 8.64 -6.62 -2.01
N THR A 97 8.62 -5.93 -0.88
CA THR A 97 8.72 -4.46 -0.83
C THR A 97 10.10 -3.92 -1.23
N GLY A 98 11.11 -4.76 -1.40
CA GLY A 98 12.44 -4.36 -1.87
C GLY A 98 12.57 -4.32 -3.40
N LEU A 99 11.63 -4.88 -4.14
CA LEU A 99 11.60 -4.75 -5.59
C LEU A 99 11.20 -3.32 -6.00
N PRO A 100 11.61 -2.87 -7.21
CA PRO A 100 11.10 -1.63 -7.78
C PRO A 100 9.58 -1.56 -7.74
N VAL A 101 9.03 -0.39 -7.40
CA VAL A 101 7.57 -0.18 -7.31
C VAL A 101 6.88 -0.53 -8.63
N TYR A 102 7.44 -0.10 -9.76
CA TYR A 102 6.90 -0.42 -11.08
C TYR A 102 6.89 -1.92 -11.36
N ARG A 103 7.94 -2.66 -10.93
CA ARG A 103 8.00 -4.11 -11.10
C ARG A 103 6.96 -4.85 -10.28
N ASN A 104 6.78 -4.44 -9.03
CA ASN A 104 5.67 -4.93 -8.21
C ASN A 104 4.31 -4.56 -8.81
N GLY A 105 4.20 -3.38 -9.45
CA GLY A 105 3.01 -2.95 -10.17
C GLY A 105 2.64 -3.88 -11.33
N GLU A 106 3.62 -4.27 -12.14
CA GLU A 106 3.44 -5.25 -13.21
C GLU A 106 2.93 -6.58 -12.67
N LEU A 107 3.61 -7.12 -11.64
CA LEU A 107 3.22 -8.38 -10.99
C LEU A 107 1.81 -8.32 -10.39
N MET A 108 1.47 -7.23 -9.70
CA MET A 108 0.14 -7.04 -9.12
C MET A 108 -0.94 -6.93 -10.21
N ALA A 109 -0.63 -6.28 -11.34
CA ALA A 109 -1.56 -6.16 -12.45
C ALA A 109 -1.88 -7.53 -13.06
N GLU A 110 -0.90 -8.39 -13.24
CA GLU A 110 -1.07 -9.76 -13.72
C GLU A 110 -1.84 -10.64 -12.71
N GLU A 111 -1.52 -10.53 -11.41
CA GLU A 111 -2.25 -11.26 -10.36
C GLU A 111 -3.71 -10.84 -10.26
N LEU A 112 -4.02 -9.55 -10.38
CA LEU A 112 -5.40 -9.06 -10.39
C LEU A 112 -6.17 -9.52 -11.63
N GLU A 113 -5.55 -9.53 -12.81
CA GLU A 113 -6.21 -10.05 -14.01
C GLU A 113 -6.54 -11.53 -13.84
N THR A 114 -5.55 -12.34 -13.42
CA THR A 114 -5.75 -13.77 -13.16
C THR A 114 -6.83 -14.01 -12.10
N LEU A 115 -6.81 -13.23 -11.02
CA LEU A 115 -7.78 -13.35 -9.92
C LEU A 115 -9.19 -13.07 -10.40
N LEU A 116 -9.41 -11.95 -11.11
CA LEU A 116 -10.75 -11.54 -11.51
C LEU A 116 -11.31 -12.44 -12.62
N GLU A 117 -10.47 -12.91 -13.54
CA GLU A 117 -10.88 -13.89 -14.57
C GLU A 117 -11.39 -15.20 -13.95
N ASN A 118 -10.85 -15.61 -12.82
CA ASN A 118 -11.21 -16.87 -12.15
C ASN A 118 -12.07 -16.67 -10.90
N TRP A 119 -12.49 -15.43 -10.58
CA TRP A 119 -13.32 -15.16 -9.41
C TRP A 119 -14.67 -15.87 -9.54
N PRO A 120 -15.22 -16.47 -8.44
CA PRO A 120 -16.43 -17.31 -8.52
C PRO A 120 -17.69 -16.60 -9.01
N VAL A 121 -17.73 -15.27 -8.93
CA VAL A 121 -18.84 -14.42 -9.38
C VAL A 121 -18.30 -13.20 -10.14
N PRO A 122 -19.06 -12.56 -11.03
CA PRO A 122 -18.59 -11.35 -11.70
C PRO A 122 -18.20 -10.27 -10.68
N VAL A 123 -17.01 -9.68 -10.86
CA VAL A 123 -16.53 -8.58 -10.01
C VAL A 123 -17.06 -7.26 -10.57
N GLU A 124 -17.97 -6.65 -9.84
CA GLU A 124 -18.61 -5.38 -10.21
C GLU A 124 -17.89 -4.18 -9.59
N ASN A 125 -17.27 -4.37 -8.42
CA ASN A 125 -16.60 -3.29 -7.69
C ASN A 125 -15.31 -3.78 -7.02
N LEU A 126 -14.17 -3.32 -7.50
CA LEU A 126 -12.86 -3.54 -6.90
C LEU A 126 -12.41 -2.26 -6.20
N ILE A 127 -12.23 -2.33 -4.90
CA ILE A 127 -11.75 -1.23 -4.06
C ILE A 127 -10.31 -1.51 -3.67
N LEU A 128 -9.39 -0.65 -4.10
CA LEU A 128 -7.96 -0.77 -3.82
C LEU A 128 -7.58 0.19 -2.70
N ILE A 129 -7.06 -0.34 -1.59
CA ILE A 129 -6.65 0.45 -0.42
C ILE A 129 -5.17 0.21 -0.14
N GLY A 130 -4.33 1.23 -0.30
CA GLY A 130 -2.89 1.12 -0.12
C GLY A 130 -2.38 2.00 1.02
N HIS A 131 -1.59 1.40 1.92
CA HIS A 131 -0.87 2.12 2.96
C HIS A 131 0.56 2.41 2.50
N SER A 132 1.02 3.64 2.67
CA SER A 132 2.41 4.03 2.40
C SER A 132 2.85 3.64 0.97
N MET A 133 3.89 2.80 0.80
CA MET A 133 4.32 2.25 -0.49
C MET A 133 3.17 1.54 -1.24
N GLY A 134 2.19 0.97 -0.54
CA GLY A 134 1.04 0.31 -1.14
C GLY A 134 0.21 1.23 -2.04
N GLY A 135 0.13 2.53 -1.73
CA GLY A 135 -0.55 3.49 -2.61
C GLY A 135 0.23 3.80 -3.90
N LEU A 136 1.57 3.80 -3.84
CA LEU A 136 2.40 3.87 -5.06
C LEU A 136 2.21 2.61 -5.90
N LEU A 137 2.12 1.45 -5.25
CA LEU A 137 1.89 0.18 -5.92
C LEU A 137 0.54 0.14 -6.64
N ILE A 138 -0.53 0.68 -6.06
CA ILE A 138 -1.82 0.84 -6.74
C ILE A 138 -1.65 1.61 -8.05
N ARG A 139 -0.98 2.75 -8.02
CA ARG A 139 -0.75 3.57 -9.23
C ARG A 139 0.06 2.83 -10.28
N ALA A 140 1.14 2.17 -9.87
CA ALA A 140 1.98 1.38 -10.77
C ALA A 140 1.19 0.22 -11.40
N ALA A 141 0.37 -0.50 -10.63
CA ALA A 141 -0.46 -1.59 -11.13
C ALA A 141 -1.54 -1.10 -12.09
N CYS A 142 -2.24 0.00 -11.75
CA CYS A 142 -3.24 0.62 -12.64
C CYS A 142 -2.62 1.07 -13.97
N HIS A 143 -1.41 1.65 -13.93
CA HIS A 143 -0.68 2.03 -15.13
C HIS A 143 -0.35 0.81 -15.99
N SER A 144 0.28 -0.21 -15.40
CA SER A 144 0.64 -1.45 -16.10
C SER A 144 -0.59 -2.17 -16.65
N GLY A 145 -1.65 -2.31 -15.85
CA GLY A 145 -2.89 -2.96 -16.28
C GLY A 145 -3.54 -2.26 -17.47
N ARG A 146 -3.57 -0.92 -17.47
CA ARG A 146 -4.08 -0.15 -18.62
C ARG A 146 -3.22 -0.32 -19.87
N GLN A 147 -1.91 -0.27 -19.74
CA GLN A 147 -0.99 -0.46 -20.87
C GLN A 147 -1.15 -1.85 -21.50
N ASN A 148 -1.37 -2.88 -20.68
CA ASN A 148 -1.55 -4.26 -21.13
C ASN A 148 -3.00 -4.61 -21.50
N GLY A 149 -3.95 -3.68 -21.35
CA GLY A 149 -5.35 -3.89 -21.70
C GLY A 149 -6.10 -4.81 -20.73
N HIS A 150 -5.64 -4.95 -19.50
CA HIS A 150 -6.25 -5.78 -18.47
C HIS A 150 -7.69 -5.32 -18.16
N GLN A 151 -8.58 -6.29 -18.01
CA GLN A 151 -10.01 -6.01 -17.82
C GLN A 151 -10.33 -5.58 -16.39
N TRP A 152 -9.56 -6.03 -15.38
CA TRP A 152 -9.79 -5.67 -13.99
C TRP A 152 -9.78 -4.14 -13.76
N CYS A 153 -9.05 -3.38 -14.57
CA CYS A 153 -9.04 -1.93 -14.46
C CYS A 153 -10.42 -1.28 -14.60
N ARG A 154 -11.34 -1.94 -15.29
CA ARG A 154 -12.72 -1.46 -15.48
C ARG A 154 -13.62 -1.73 -14.28
N SER A 155 -13.25 -2.69 -13.43
CA SER A 155 -13.97 -3.01 -12.21
C SER A 155 -13.53 -2.17 -11.02
N VAL A 156 -12.46 -1.34 -11.15
CA VAL A 156 -11.99 -0.50 -10.07
C VAL A 156 -12.97 0.66 -9.86
N GLY A 157 -13.70 0.62 -8.75
CA GLY A 157 -14.58 1.70 -8.33
C GLY A 157 -13.85 2.76 -7.53
N SER A 158 -12.91 2.37 -6.67
CA SER A 158 -12.21 3.30 -5.79
C SER A 158 -10.76 2.93 -5.55
N CYS A 159 -9.89 3.95 -5.45
CA CYS A 159 -8.50 3.86 -5.00
C CYS A 159 -8.32 4.75 -3.77
N VAL A 160 -7.88 4.17 -2.67
CA VAL A 160 -7.63 4.88 -1.41
C VAL A 160 -6.14 4.86 -1.09
N TYR A 161 -5.55 6.02 -0.88
CA TYR A 161 -4.14 6.22 -0.61
C TYR A 161 -3.95 6.69 0.83
N ILE A 162 -3.47 5.81 1.71
CA ILE A 162 -3.29 6.09 3.14
C ILE A 162 -1.83 6.38 3.42
N GLY A 163 -1.49 7.64 3.68
CA GLY A 163 -0.12 8.06 3.97
C GLY A 163 0.87 7.76 2.84
N SER A 164 0.46 7.76 1.58
CA SER A 164 1.31 7.37 0.45
C SER A 164 2.17 8.53 -0.05
N PRO A 165 3.51 8.36 -0.21
CA PRO A 165 4.45 9.43 -0.58
C PRO A 165 4.50 9.64 -2.10
N HIS A 166 3.47 10.21 -2.68
CA HIS A 166 3.37 10.40 -4.12
C HIS A 166 4.43 11.37 -4.69
N ASP A 167 4.84 12.38 -3.92
CA ASP A 167 5.87 13.35 -4.34
C ASP A 167 7.28 12.97 -3.88
N GLY A 168 7.47 11.81 -3.29
CA GLY A 168 8.76 11.28 -2.87
C GLY A 168 9.50 12.07 -1.77
N SER A 169 9.04 13.26 -1.41
CA SER A 169 9.73 14.18 -0.50
C SER A 169 9.83 13.68 0.95
N TRP A 170 9.12 12.62 1.27
CA TRP A 170 8.99 12.06 2.62
C TRP A 170 10.29 11.40 3.13
N LEU A 171 10.96 10.60 2.30
CA LEU A 171 12.16 9.86 2.76
C LEU A 171 13.42 10.73 2.84
N ALA A 172 13.54 11.77 2.03
CA ALA A 172 14.65 12.71 2.16
C ALA A 172 14.59 13.47 3.51
N ARG A 173 13.39 13.68 4.06
CA ARG A 173 13.14 14.28 5.37
C ARG A 173 12.92 13.25 6.48
N GLY A 174 12.58 12.01 6.15
CA GLY A 174 12.18 10.93 7.07
C GLY A 174 13.18 9.79 7.21
N ALA A 175 14.34 9.83 6.56
CA ALA A 175 15.40 8.82 6.75
C ALA A 175 15.74 8.59 8.24
N HIS A 176 15.64 9.65 9.07
CA HIS A 176 15.73 9.53 10.53
C HIS A 176 14.61 8.70 11.16
N ARG A 177 13.39 8.67 10.60
CA ARG A 177 12.23 7.97 11.18
C ARG A 177 12.15 6.50 10.78
N VAL A 178 12.61 6.16 9.58
CA VAL A 178 12.85 4.76 9.23
C VAL A 178 13.91 4.18 10.17
N ALA A 179 14.96 4.96 10.49
CA ALA A 179 15.95 4.61 11.49
C ALA A 179 15.35 4.50 12.91
N GLU A 180 14.46 5.41 13.33
CA GLU A 180 13.78 5.34 14.63
C GLU A 180 12.84 4.13 14.72
N HIS A 181 12.20 3.75 13.63
CA HIS A 181 11.38 2.54 13.57
C HIS A 181 12.23 1.28 13.64
N LEU A 182 13.39 1.29 13.00
CA LEU A 182 14.40 0.24 13.12
C LEU A 182 14.99 0.19 14.54
N THR A 183 15.13 1.33 15.22
CA THR A 183 15.63 1.36 16.62
C THR A 183 14.61 0.87 17.64
N ALA A 184 13.34 0.82 17.33
CA ALA A 184 12.30 0.18 18.15
C ALA A 184 12.32 -1.35 18.06
N MET A 185 13.13 -1.94 17.16
CA MET A 185 13.32 -3.38 17.01
C MET A 185 14.36 -3.94 18.00
N PRO A 186 14.30 -5.24 18.34
CA PRO A 186 15.31 -5.87 19.19
C PRO A 186 16.73 -5.68 18.63
N LYS A 187 17.68 -5.36 19.52
CA LYS A 187 19.06 -4.94 19.19
C LYS A 187 19.84 -5.88 18.26
N ASP A 188 19.49 -7.17 18.22
CA ASP A 188 20.16 -8.16 17.41
C ASP A 188 19.88 -7.99 15.89
N TYR A 189 18.75 -7.39 15.53
CA TYR A 189 18.38 -7.08 14.15
C TYR A 189 19.04 -5.77 13.67
N LEU A 190 19.28 -4.82 14.57
CA LEU A 190 19.94 -3.55 14.26
C LEU A 190 21.40 -3.72 13.83
N ARG A 191 22.08 -4.73 14.37
CA ARG A 191 23.49 -4.98 14.03
C ARG A 191 23.62 -5.52 12.59
N VAL A 192 22.68 -6.36 12.17
CA VAL A 192 22.61 -6.85 10.78
C VAL A 192 22.17 -5.75 9.83
N ALA A 193 21.17 -4.94 10.22
CA ALA A 193 20.70 -3.82 9.40
C ALA A 193 21.74 -2.67 9.33
N GLY A 194 22.51 -2.42 10.38
CA GLY A 194 23.51 -1.35 10.43
C GLY A 194 24.70 -1.56 9.49
N GLU A 195 25.08 -2.80 9.24
CA GLU A 195 26.12 -3.14 8.25
C GLU A 195 25.61 -3.05 6.80
N PHE A 196 24.28 -3.02 6.60
CA PHE A 196 23.62 -2.99 5.29
C PHE A 196 22.94 -1.66 4.94
N ILE A 197 23.10 -0.61 5.76
CA ILE A 197 22.48 0.72 5.52
C ILE A 197 22.90 1.35 4.19
N ASP A 198 24.01 0.94 3.60
CA ASP A 198 24.43 1.36 2.25
C ASP A 198 23.76 0.56 1.11
N LEU A 199 23.09 -0.56 1.43
CA LEU A 199 22.36 -1.38 0.46
C LEU A 199 20.87 -1.00 0.47
N ARG A 200 20.54 0.19 -0.04
CA ARG A 200 19.14 0.58 -0.26
C ARG A 200 18.59 -0.19 -1.45
N SER A 201 17.57 -1.02 -1.21
CA SER A 201 16.83 -1.69 -2.29
C SER A 201 16.26 -0.67 -3.30
N GLU A 202 16.02 -1.11 -4.53
CA GLU A 202 15.35 -0.29 -5.54
C GLU A 202 13.96 0.18 -5.06
N GLY A 203 13.23 -0.67 -4.33
CA GLY A 203 11.96 -0.29 -3.73
C GLY A 203 12.06 0.92 -2.80
N ILE A 204 13.09 0.98 -1.95
CA ILE A 204 13.36 2.14 -1.08
C ILE A 204 13.69 3.38 -1.92
N ARG A 205 14.48 3.23 -2.99
CA ARG A 205 14.83 4.35 -3.89
C ARG A 205 13.60 4.91 -4.61
N ASN A 206 12.75 4.05 -5.18
CA ASN A 206 11.51 4.47 -5.82
C ASN A 206 10.56 5.14 -4.81
N LEU A 207 10.40 4.55 -3.62
CA LEU A 207 9.60 5.14 -2.55
C LEU A 207 10.09 6.54 -2.18
N SER A 208 11.40 6.76 -2.11
CA SER A 208 12.00 8.06 -1.76
C SER A 208 11.76 9.15 -2.80
N ARG A 209 11.47 8.76 -4.04
CA ARG A 209 11.23 9.66 -5.18
C ARG A 209 9.77 9.67 -5.64
N GLY A 210 8.91 8.84 -5.05
CA GLY A 210 7.52 8.66 -5.48
C GLY A 210 7.38 8.01 -6.85
N GLU A 211 8.45 7.35 -7.35
CA GLU A 211 8.50 6.76 -8.67
C GLU A 211 7.60 5.52 -8.77
N VAL A 212 6.70 5.51 -9.72
CA VAL A 212 5.76 4.41 -9.99
C VAL A 212 5.95 3.79 -11.38
N THR A 213 6.84 4.36 -12.18
CA THR A 213 7.22 3.92 -13.53
C THR A 213 8.73 3.66 -13.62
N PRO A 214 9.20 2.93 -14.63
CA PRO A 214 10.61 2.85 -14.95
C PRO A 214 11.22 4.24 -15.20
N PRO A 215 12.55 4.39 -15.02
CA PRO A 215 13.23 5.61 -15.42
C PRO A 215 12.90 5.99 -16.86
N ASP A 216 12.78 7.27 -17.14
CA ASP A 216 12.48 7.84 -18.47
C ASP A 216 11.03 7.60 -18.98
N VAL A 217 10.15 7.04 -18.15
CA VAL A 217 8.72 6.96 -18.44
C VAL A 217 7.98 8.04 -17.66
N GLU A 218 7.16 8.82 -18.36
CA GLU A 218 6.36 9.88 -17.76
C GLU A 218 5.45 9.35 -16.65
N GLU A 219 5.27 10.15 -15.62
CA GLU A 219 4.41 9.79 -14.50
C GLU A 219 2.94 9.61 -14.98
N PRO A 220 2.31 8.46 -14.69
CA PRO A 220 0.96 8.20 -15.18
C PRO A 220 -0.08 9.02 -14.42
N PRO A 221 -1.16 9.41 -15.10
CA PRO A 221 -2.33 9.94 -14.41
C PRO A 221 -2.96 8.89 -13.50
N LEU A 222 -3.80 9.34 -12.58
CA LEU A 222 -4.67 8.43 -11.82
C LEU A 222 -5.58 7.62 -12.75
N LEU A 223 -6.05 6.46 -12.27
CA LEU A 223 -6.93 5.60 -13.07
C LEU A 223 -8.23 6.32 -13.40
N PRO A 224 -8.52 6.63 -14.66
CA PRO A 224 -9.76 7.29 -15.03
C PRO A 224 -10.99 6.40 -14.76
N GLY A 225 -12.06 7.01 -14.29
CA GLY A 225 -13.32 6.32 -14.01
C GLY A 225 -13.43 5.72 -12.61
N ALA A 226 -12.35 5.72 -11.83
CA ALA A 226 -12.35 5.38 -10.42
C ALA A 226 -12.38 6.63 -9.55
N ASP A 227 -12.97 6.53 -8.36
CA ASP A 227 -12.86 7.54 -7.32
C ASP A 227 -11.50 7.44 -6.62
N HIS A 228 -10.91 8.58 -6.30
CA HIS A 228 -9.59 8.66 -5.67
C HIS A 228 -9.65 9.42 -4.35
N TYR A 229 -9.31 8.72 -3.26
CA TYR A 229 -9.34 9.25 -1.90
C TYR A 229 -7.94 9.27 -1.29
N VAL A 230 -7.64 10.31 -0.55
CA VAL A 230 -6.36 10.47 0.15
C VAL A 230 -6.59 10.61 1.65
N VAL A 231 -5.87 9.83 2.42
CA VAL A 231 -5.80 9.92 3.89
C VAL A 231 -4.40 10.33 4.29
N SER A 232 -4.26 11.38 5.09
CA SER A 232 -2.98 11.79 5.66
C SER A 232 -3.02 11.89 7.18
N GLY A 233 -1.90 11.60 7.83
CA GLY A 233 -1.69 11.81 9.25
C GLY A 233 -0.93 13.10 9.50
N LEU A 234 -1.28 13.83 10.56
CA LEU A 234 -0.56 15.02 10.99
C LEU A 234 0.07 14.78 12.35
N LEU A 235 1.36 15.12 12.52
CA LEU A 235 2.06 14.92 13.79
C LEU A 235 1.53 15.82 14.90
N ALA A 236 1.21 17.06 14.60
CA ALA A 236 0.61 17.99 15.55
C ALA A 236 -0.91 18.07 15.35
N ARG A 237 -1.64 18.16 16.45
CA ARG A 237 -3.09 18.29 16.45
C ARG A 237 -3.58 19.59 15.79
N ASN A 238 -2.76 20.63 15.79
CA ASN A 238 -3.07 21.87 15.07
C ASN A 238 -2.55 21.76 13.62
N GLN A 239 -3.43 21.76 12.65
CA GLN A 239 -3.07 21.64 11.22
C GLN A 239 -2.10 22.74 10.76
N ALA A 240 -2.22 23.95 11.26
CA ALA A 240 -1.34 25.08 10.96
C ALA A 240 0.01 25.06 11.72
N HIS A 241 0.29 24.02 12.53
CA HIS A 241 1.53 23.96 13.29
C HIS A 241 2.74 23.77 12.39
N PRO A 242 3.84 24.57 12.54
CA PRO A 242 5.04 24.46 11.70
C PRO A 242 5.63 23.05 11.62
N VAL A 243 5.44 22.22 12.67
CA VAL A 243 5.86 20.81 12.69
C VAL A 243 5.14 19.99 11.61
N ASN A 244 3.89 20.29 11.30
CA ASN A 244 3.16 19.59 10.21
C ASN A 244 3.68 20.00 8.83
N THR A 245 4.13 21.24 8.68
CA THR A 245 4.75 21.74 7.44
C THR A 245 6.17 21.19 7.26
N LEU A 246 6.91 21.00 8.36
CA LEU A 246 8.29 20.50 8.33
C LEU A 246 8.41 18.97 8.44
N PHE A 247 7.47 18.32 9.13
CA PHE A 247 7.54 16.93 9.56
C PHE A 247 6.21 16.17 9.46
N GLY A 248 5.09 16.85 9.13
CA GLY A 248 3.83 16.20 8.84
C GLY A 248 4.02 15.22 7.69
N ASP A 249 3.09 14.30 7.50
CA ASP A 249 2.99 13.58 6.25
C ASP A 249 2.77 14.64 5.16
N ALA A 250 3.87 15.20 4.65
CA ALA A 250 3.87 16.22 3.61
C ALA A 250 3.48 15.61 2.27
N LEU A 251 2.48 14.72 2.30
CA LEU A 251 2.10 13.87 1.20
C LEU A 251 1.02 14.48 0.35
N VAL A 252 0.30 15.41 0.93
CA VAL A 252 -0.65 16.23 0.19
C VAL A 252 -0.42 17.67 0.64
N GLN A 253 0.53 18.33 0.02
CA GLN A 253 0.49 19.79 0.02
C GLN A 253 -0.79 20.17 -0.71
N GLU A 254 -1.63 20.99 -0.08
CA GLU A 254 -2.92 21.45 -0.62
C GLU A 254 -2.94 21.87 -2.11
N PRO A 255 -1.84 22.36 -2.73
CA PRO A 255 -1.83 22.63 -4.16
C PRO A 255 -1.95 21.38 -5.04
N SER A 256 -1.38 20.24 -4.64
CA SER A 256 -1.49 18.96 -5.38
C SER A 256 -2.86 18.32 -5.21
N ALA A 257 -3.50 18.51 -4.06
CA ALA A 257 -4.81 17.95 -3.76
C ALA A 257 -5.95 18.68 -4.49
N ARG A 258 -5.73 19.94 -4.87
CA ARG A 258 -6.74 20.77 -5.57
C ARG A 258 -6.67 20.67 -7.09
N GLY A 259 -5.90 19.73 -7.64
CA GLY A 259 -5.77 19.60 -9.09
C GLY A 259 -4.98 20.76 -9.67
N ASP A 260 -3.79 21.06 -9.12
CA ASP A 260 -2.83 21.89 -9.83
C ASP A 260 -2.65 21.26 -11.21
N GLU A 261 -2.87 22.04 -12.27
CA GLU A 261 -2.86 21.62 -13.68
C GLU A 261 -1.58 20.87 -14.09
N ARG A 262 -0.56 20.86 -13.22
CA ARG A 262 0.69 20.15 -13.41
C ARG A 262 0.62 18.65 -13.14
N SER A 263 -0.25 18.18 -12.22
CA SER A 263 -0.35 16.75 -11.86
C SER A 263 -1.43 16.00 -12.63
N GLY A 264 -2.43 16.68 -13.16
CA GLY A 264 -3.59 16.06 -13.82
C GLY A 264 -4.42 15.18 -12.88
N TRP A 265 -4.22 15.30 -11.57
CA TRP A 265 -4.90 14.48 -10.57
C TRP A 265 -6.26 15.08 -10.23
N VAL A 266 -7.29 14.24 -10.30
CA VAL A 266 -8.62 14.56 -9.81
C VAL A 266 -8.89 13.66 -8.61
N LEU A 267 -8.92 14.27 -7.42
CA LEU A 267 -9.24 13.56 -6.18
C LEU A 267 -10.71 13.76 -5.85
N THR A 268 -11.35 12.69 -5.40
CA THR A 268 -12.76 12.71 -4.98
C THR A 268 -12.87 13.35 -3.60
N ASP A 269 -12.00 12.98 -2.65
CA ASP A 269 -11.96 13.63 -1.32
C ASP A 269 -10.62 13.38 -0.61
N ILE A 270 -10.37 14.17 0.47
CA ILE A 270 -9.15 14.13 1.28
C ILE A 270 -9.51 14.23 2.75
N ALA A 271 -8.98 13.32 3.58
CA ALA A 271 -9.12 13.40 5.02
C ALA A 271 -7.76 13.51 5.72
N ASN A 272 -7.68 14.45 6.67
CA ASN A 272 -6.50 14.67 7.49
C ASN A 272 -6.77 14.26 8.94
N PHE A 273 -5.90 13.45 9.53
CA PHE A 273 -6.04 12.93 10.89
C PHE A 273 -4.96 13.51 11.83
N PRO A 274 -5.26 14.61 12.54
CA PRO A 274 -4.32 15.25 13.45
C PRO A 274 -3.95 14.35 14.65
N GLY A 275 -2.64 14.20 14.91
CA GLY A 275 -2.13 13.40 16.01
C GLY A 275 -2.09 11.89 15.74
N ILE A 276 -2.41 11.46 14.54
CA ILE A 276 -2.24 10.07 14.11
C ILE A 276 -0.99 10.00 13.23
N HIS A 277 0.00 9.22 13.67
CA HIS A 277 1.24 9.04 12.93
C HIS A 277 1.12 7.91 11.90
N HIS A 278 2.00 7.94 10.92
CA HIS A 278 2.00 7.17 9.68
C HIS A 278 1.52 5.71 9.79
N ILE A 279 2.19 4.88 10.58
CA ILE A 279 1.83 3.45 10.69
C ILE A 279 0.45 3.25 11.32
N ARG A 280 0.08 4.12 12.27
CA ARG A 280 -1.19 4.03 12.94
C ARG A 280 -2.38 4.27 11.99
N LEU A 281 -2.17 5.00 10.89
CA LEU A 281 -3.21 5.21 9.87
C LEU A 281 -3.77 3.90 9.30
N ALA A 282 -2.98 2.82 9.26
CA ALA A 282 -3.41 1.54 8.71
C ALA A 282 -4.30 0.71 9.65
N HIS A 283 -4.42 1.10 10.93
CA HIS A 283 -5.21 0.35 11.93
C HIS A 283 -5.90 1.26 12.96
N GLU A 284 -6.20 2.50 12.60
CA GLU A 284 -6.90 3.45 13.45
C GLU A 284 -8.42 3.39 13.17
N PRO A 285 -9.27 3.10 14.16
CA PRO A 285 -10.72 2.98 13.93
C PRO A 285 -11.40 4.23 13.38
N THR A 286 -10.87 5.42 13.67
CA THR A 286 -11.40 6.68 13.13
C THR A 286 -11.13 6.82 11.64
N VAL A 287 -10.00 6.32 11.15
CA VAL A 287 -9.69 6.25 9.72
C VAL A 287 -10.61 5.24 9.04
N ALA A 288 -10.79 4.03 9.62
CA ALA A 288 -11.70 3.03 9.07
C ALA A 288 -13.13 3.57 8.90
N ARG A 289 -13.60 4.36 9.88
CA ARG A 289 -14.92 5.01 9.80
C ARG A 289 -15.01 5.98 8.62
N GLN A 290 -13.98 6.80 8.40
CA GLN A 290 -13.94 7.70 7.25
C GLN A 290 -13.94 6.95 5.92
N LEU A 291 -13.15 5.86 5.83
CA LEU A 291 -13.16 5.01 4.63
C LEU A 291 -14.55 4.41 4.38
N LYS A 292 -15.22 3.96 5.44
CA LYS A 292 -16.58 3.44 5.33
C LYS A 292 -17.56 4.50 4.82
N GLU A 293 -17.49 5.75 5.32
CA GLU A 293 -18.33 6.86 4.85
C GLU A 293 -18.10 7.18 3.37
N TRP A 294 -16.88 7.05 2.87
CA TRP A 294 -16.58 7.31 1.46
C TRP A 294 -17.01 6.17 0.52
N LEU A 295 -16.96 4.94 1.01
CA LEU A 295 -17.10 3.75 0.17
C LEU A 295 -18.53 3.16 0.19
N THR A 296 -19.40 3.61 1.09
CA THR A 296 -20.83 3.23 1.16
C THR A 296 -21.72 4.29 0.56
#